data_89f2ccda41a63dceca761b3f4d39b92d
#
_entry.id   89f2ccda41a63dceca761b3f4d39b92d
#
_cell.length_a   1.000
_cell.length_b   1.000
_cell.length_c   1.000
_cell.angle_alpha   90.00
_cell.angle_beta   90.00
_cell.angle_gamma   90.00
#
_symmetry.space_group_name_H-M   'P 1'
#
loop_
_entity.id
_entity.type
_entity.pdbx_description
1 polymer ?
#
loop_
_entity_poly.entity_id
_entity_poly.type
_entity_poly.pdbx_seq_one_letter_code
_entity_poly.pdbx_strand_id
1 'polypeptide(L)'
;MPASRVIVDRGEFIDALRALRRGRVMVRVGEPSGGCLLDGAPLYSAHRTLLRYELVEEYDNPQGFPSVRYYRLNQRGREFAERACEAWRRRPLLERLAVRFAG
;
A
#
# COMPACT_ATOMS: atom_id res chain seq x y z
N MET A 1 -11.36 21.30 2.06
CA MET A 1 -10.72 19.99 1.90
C MET A 1 -10.62 19.30 3.24
N PRO A 2 -11.24 18.19 3.39
CA PRO A 2 -11.12 17.49 4.67
C PRO A 2 -9.69 17.04 4.88
N ALA A 3 -9.04 17.62 5.83
CA ALA A 3 -7.70 17.24 6.19
C ALA A 3 -7.63 15.79 6.64
N SER A 4 -8.78 15.24 6.97
CA SER A 4 -8.88 13.87 7.43
C SER A 4 -8.80 12.86 6.30
N ARG A 5 -8.76 13.30 5.06
CA ARG A 5 -8.65 12.36 3.96
C ARG A 5 -7.30 11.68 4.02
N VAL A 6 -7.32 10.43 4.40
CA VAL A 6 -6.11 9.64 4.57
C VAL A 6 -5.76 8.93 3.28
N ILE A 7 -6.76 8.41 2.59
CA ILE A 7 -6.55 7.71 1.34
C ILE A 7 -6.72 8.72 0.21
N VAL A 8 -5.61 9.17 -0.34
CA VAL A 8 -5.62 10.15 -1.41
C VAL A 8 -5.94 9.48 -2.75
N ASP A 9 -5.34 8.34 -3.01
CA ASP A 9 -5.56 7.59 -4.23
C ASP A 9 -6.05 6.20 -3.85
N ARG A 10 -7.36 6.00 -3.97
CA ARG A 10 -7.97 4.73 -3.61
C ARG A 10 -7.54 3.61 -4.55
N GLY A 11 -7.35 3.93 -5.82
CA GLY A 11 -6.88 2.94 -6.78
C GLY A 11 -5.49 2.44 -6.44
N GLU A 12 -4.58 3.35 -6.15
CA GLU A 12 -3.23 2.98 -5.73
C GLU A 12 -3.25 2.16 -4.45
N PHE A 13 -4.07 2.58 -3.49
CA PHE A 13 -4.14 1.89 -2.21
C PHE A 13 -4.63 0.45 -2.37
N ILE A 14 -5.68 0.24 -3.15
CA ILE A 14 -6.21 -1.10 -3.40
C ILE A 14 -5.21 -1.95 -4.17
N ASP A 15 -4.55 -1.38 -5.17
CA ASP A 15 -3.52 -2.11 -5.92
C ASP A 15 -2.36 -2.51 -5.01
N ALA A 16 -1.96 -1.61 -4.11
CA ALA A 16 -0.90 -1.90 -3.15
C ALA A 16 -1.31 -3.03 -2.21
N LEU A 17 -2.53 -2.99 -1.68
CA LEU A 17 -3.02 -4.06 -0.81
C LEU A 17 -3.03 -5.41 -1.53
N ARG A 18 -3.46 -5.41 -2.79
CA ARG A 18 -3.50 -6.66 -3.57
C ARG A 18 -2.11 -7.21 -3.80
N ALA A 19 -1.16 -6.36 -4.11
CA ALA A 19 0.22 -6.79 -4.31
C ALA A 19 0.83 -7.32 -3.02
N LEU A 20 0.65 -6.61 -1.92
CA LEU A 20 1.16 -7.04 -0.62
C LEU A 20 0.52 -8.35 -0.18
N ARG A 21 -0.77 -8.52 -0.45
CA ARG A 21 -1.48 -9.75 -0.13
C ARG A 21 -0.92 -10.95 -0.88
N ARG A 22 -0.38 -10.73 -2.08
CA ARG A 22 0.27 -11.76 -2.88
C ARG A 22 1.69 -12.05 -2.42
N GLY A 23 2.15 -11.40 -1.38
CA GLY A 23 3.50 -11.59 -0.87
C GLY A 23 4.53 -10.64 -1.44
N ARG A 24 4.11 -9.64 -2.18
CA ARG A 24 5.05 -8.60 -2.64
C ARG A 24 5.50 -7.76 -1.47
N VAL A 25 6.65 -7.15 -1.60
CA VAL A 25 7.30 -6.42 -0.52
C VAL A 25 7.33 -4.93 -0.86
N MET A 26 6.93 -4.11 0.11
CA MET A 26 7.10 -2.68 -0.01
C MET A 26 8.48 -2.30 0.48
N VAL A 27 9.16 -1.46 -0.28
CA VAL A 27 10.53 -1.05 0.01
C VAL A 27 10.55 0.45 0.25
N ARG A 28 11.19 0.86 1.34
CA ARG A 28 11.39 2.28 1.61
C ARG A 28 12.87 2.58 1.45
N VAL A 29 13.18 3.42 0.48
CA VAL A 29 14.56 3.83 0.21
C VAL A 29 14.95 4.94 1.18
N GLY A 30 16.20 4.92 1.60
CA GLY A 30 16.67 5.76 2.69
C GLY A 30 16.58 7.25 2.48
N GLU A 31 16.98 7.94 3.52
CA GLU A 31 16.94 9.38 3.67
C GLU A 31 17.83 10.13 2.68
N PRO A 32 17.53 11.42 2.48
CA PRO A 32 16.42 12.17 3.08
C PRO A 32 15.14 12.15 2.26
N SER A 33 15.22 11.89 1.00
CA SER A 33 14.08 11.98 0.10
C SER A 33 13.53 10.62 -0.26
N GLY A 34 13.75 9.67 0.59
CA GLY A 34 13.37 8.30 0.32
C GLY A 34 11.89 8.15 0.06
N GLY A 35 11.56 7.48 -1.02
CA GLY A 35 10.20 7.11 -1.35
C GLY A 35 9.97 5.65 -1.07
N CYS A 36 8.75 5.22 -1.32
CA CYS A 36 8.39 3.81 -1.22
C CYS A 36 8.15 3.24 -2.60
N LEU A 37 8.62 2.01 -2.77
CA LEU A 37 8.42 1.26 -4.01
C LEU A 37 7.68 -0.02 -3.67
N LEU A 38 6.86 -0.47 -4.57
CA LEU A 38 6.18 -1.75 -4.45
C LEU A 38 6.26 -2.44 -5.80
N ASP A 39 6.89 -3.60 -5.79
CA ASP A 39 7.08 -4.39 -7.01
C ASP A 39 7.76 -3.57 -8.12
N GLY A 40 8.74 -2.75 -7.71
CA GLY A 40 9.50 -1.92 -8.63
C GLY A 40 8.86 -0.61 -9.05
N ALA A 41 7.63 -0.36 -8.64
CA ALA A 41 6.91 0.86 -9.01
C ALA A 41 6.79 1.80 -7.81
N PRO A 42 6.97 3.10 -8.01
CA PRO A 42 6.86 4.04 -6.89
C PRO A 42 5.42 4.18 -6.40
N LEU A 43 5.28 4.34 -5.09
CA LEU A 43 4.02 4.66 -4.46
C LEU A 43 3.98 6.15 -4.14
N TYR A 44 2.85 6.79 -4.38
CA TYR A 44 2.71 8.23 -4.17
C TYR A 44 2.01 8.56 -2.86
N SER A 45 1.05 7.77 -2.45
CA SER A 45 0.29 8.05 -1.23
C SER A 45 -0.07 6.82 -0.42
N ALA A 46 -0.16 5.65 -1.05
CA ALA A 46 -0.63 4.43 -0.39
C ALA A 46 0.26 4.03 0.79
N HIS A 47 1.56 4.26 0.68
CA HIS A 47 2.49 3.89 1.76
C HIS A 47 2.19 4.64 3.06
N ARG A 48 1.76 5.89 2.95
CA ARG A 48 1.43 6.69 4.14
C ARG A 48 0.24 6.09 4.89
N THR A 49 -0.77 5.66 4.15
CA THR A 49 -1.94 5.02 4.73
C THR A 49 -1.57 3.69 5.38
N LEU A 50 -0.78 2.89 4.69
CA LEU A 50 -0.34 1.60 5.20
C LEU A 50 0.43 1.75 6.51
N LEU A 51 1.33 2.70 6.58
CA LEU A 51 2.13 2.94 7.77
C LEU A 51 1.30 3.55 8.89
N ARG A 52 0.45 4.50 8.55
CA ARG A 52 -0.36 5.21 9.55
C ARG A 52 -1.31 4.29 10.28
N TYR A 53 -1.93 3.37 9.58
CA TYR A 53 -2.88 2.44 10.18
C TYR A 53 -2.23 1.13 10.62
N GLU A 54 -0.91 1.07 10.56
CA GLU A 54 -0.15 -0.07 11.04
C GLU A 54 -0.60 -1.38 10.39
N LEU A 55 -0.75 -1.32 9.07
CA LEU A 55 -1.15 -2.49 8.28
C LEU A 55 0.06 -3.29 7.79
N VAL A 56 1.24 -2.72 7.90
CA VAL A 56 2.48 -3.35 7.48
C VAL A 56 3.47 -3.38 8.64
N GLU A 57 4.39 -4.31 8.57
CA GLU A 57 5.47 -4.42 9.55
C GLU A 57 6.79 -4.45 8.83
N GLU A 58 7.79 -3.82 9.44
CA GLU A 58 9.15 -3.90 8.93
C GLU A 58 9.73 -5.26 9.30
N TYR A 59 10.50 -5.85 8.40
CA TYR A 59 11.17 -7.10 8.70
C TYR A 59 12.60 -7.07 8.20
N ASP A 60 13.45 -7.87 8.81
CA ASP A 60 14.84 -8.01 8.39
C ASP A 60 14.90 -8.85 7.12
N ASN A 61 15.57 -8.30 6.12
CA ASN A 61 15.82 -9.03 4.89
C ASN A 61 17.34 -9.27 4.79
N PRO A 62 17.78 -10.49 5.06
CA PRO A 62 19.23 -10.76 5.04
C PRO A 62 19.87 -10.57 3.68
N GLN A 63 19.06 -10.58 2.63
CA GLN A 63 19.55 -10.34 1.28
C GLN A 63 19.29 -8.91 0.82
N GLY A 64 18.77 -8.06 1.70
CA GLY A 64 18.47 -6.68 1.37
C GLY A 64 19.65 -5.75 1.53
N PHE A 65 19.45 -4.51 1.14
CA PHE A 65 20.47 -3.47 1.25
C PHE A 65 20.39 -2.79 2.62
N PRO A 66 21.55 -2.42 3.22
CA PRO A 66 21.56 -1.90 4.57
C PRO A 66 20.76 -0.61 4.79
N SER A 67 20.67 0.22 3.75
CA SER A 67 19.97 1.50 3.86
C SER A 67 18.52 1.44 3.41
N VAL A 68 18.01 0.24 3.18
CA VAL A 68 16.66 0.04 2.65
C VAL A 68 15.83 -0.72 3.67
N ARG A 69 14.62 -0.24 3.91
CA ARG A 69 13.69 -0.89 4.82
C ARG A 69 12.67 -1.68 4.03
N TYR A 70 12.35 -2.86 4.53
CA TYR A 70 11.45 -3.79 3.86
C TYR A 70 10.22 -4.00 4.72
N TYR A 71 9.04 -3.91 4.09
CA TYR A 71 7.76 -4.02 4.78
C TYR A 71 6.90 -5.07 4.10
N ARG A 72 6.14 -5.77 4.93
CA ARG A 72 5.12 -6.72 4.47
C ARG A 72 3.85 -6.50 5.28
N LEU A 73 2.73 -7.06 4.84
CA LEU A 73 1.51 -7.00 5.63
C LEU A 73 1.71 -7.74 6.95
N ASN A 74 1.26 -7.11 8.03
CA ASN A 74 1.14 -7.79 9.32
C ASN A 74 -0.22 -8.50 9.38
N GLN A 75 -0.55 -9.11 10.52
CA GLN A 75 -1.81 -9.81 10.67
C GLN A 75 -3.01 -8.90 10.43
N ARG A 76 -2.98 -7.71 11.03
CA ARG A 76 -4.02 -6.71 10.86
C ARG A 76 -4.16 -6.28 9.41
N GLY A 77 -3.03 -6.11 8.73
CA GLY A 77 -3.03 -5.73 7.32
C GLY A 77 -3.60 -6.81 6.42
N ARG A 78 -3.30 -8.08 6.71
CA ARG A 78 -3.85 -9.18 5.93
C ARG A 78 -5.35 -9.26 6.05
N GLU A 79 -5.87 -9.12 7.26
CA GLU A 79 -7.32 -9.14 7.50
C GLU A 79 -8.00 -7.96 6.82
N PHE A 80 -7.40 -6.80 6.93
CA PHE A 80 -7.92 -5.61 6.27
C PHE A 80 -7.91 -5.78 4.74
N ALA A 81 -6.82 -6.30 4.20
CA ALA A 81 -6.68 -6.47 2.76
C ALA A 81 -7.73 -7.43 2.21
N GLU A 82 -8.03 -8.50 2.91
CA GLU A 82 -9.06 -9.43 2.47
C GLU A 82 -10.40 -8.75 2.36
N ARG A 83 -10.79 -7.99 3.39
CA ARG A 83 -12.08 -7.29 3.39
C ARG A 83 -12.13 -6.19 2.33
N ALA A 84 -11.06 -5.42 2.24
CA ALA A 84 -11.03 -4.29 1.32
C ALA A 84 -11.02 -4.75 -0.14
N CYS A 85 -10.23 -5.76 -0.45
CA CYS A 85 -10.16 -6.26 -1.82
C CYS A 85 -11.45 -6.94 -2.23
N GLU A 86 -12.10 -7.64 -1.31
CA GLU A 86 -13.40 -8.24 -1.61
C GLU A 86 -14.47 -7.18 -1.84
N ALA A 87 -14.52 -6.18 -0.99
CA ALA A 87 -15.46 -5.07 -1.16
C ALA A 87 -15.25 -4.36 -2.49
N TRP A 88 -13.99 -4.16 -2.85
CA TRP A 88 -13.65 -3.53 -4.12
C TRP A 88 -14.14 -4.36 -5.32
N ARG A 89 -13.97 -5.66 -5.27
CA ARG A 89 -14.42 -6.55 -6.36
C ARG A 89 -15.93 -6.55 -6.54
N ARG A 90 -16.68 -6.25 -5.48
CA ARG A 90 -18.14 -6.21 -5.53
C ARG A 90 -18.69 -4.94 -6.17
N ARG A 91 -17.85 -3.95 -6.36
CA ARG A 91 -18.28 -2.69 -6.98
C ARG A 91 -18.44 -2.85 -8.48
N PRO A 92 -19.41 -2.14 -9.08
CA PRO A 92 -19.51 -2.11 -10.53
C PRO A 92 -18.23 -1.64 -11.18
N LEU A 93 -17.93 -2.18 -12.34
CA LEU A 93 -16.68 -1.87 -13.03
C LEU A 93 -16.52 -0.39 -13.28
N LEU A 94 -17.59 0.28 -13.71
CA LEU A 94 -17.52 1.72 -13.97
C LEU A 94 -17.18 2.50 -12.72
N GLU A 95 -17.74 2.11 -11.58
CA GLU A 95 -17.44 2.76 -10.33
C GLU A 95 -15.98 2.59 -9.94
N ARG A 96 -15.43 1.39 -10.13
CA ARG A 96 -14.03 1.14 -9.85
C ARG A 96 -13.10 1.96 -10.73
N LEU A 97 -13.44 2.08 -12.02
CA LEU A 97 -12.67 2.88 -12.94
C LEU A 97 -12.73 4.36 -12.58
N ALA A 98 -13.91 4.84 -12.19
CA ALA A 98 -14.08 6.23 -11.78
C ALA A 98 -13.20 6.55 -10.56
N VAL A 99 -13.13 5.65 -9.60
CA VAL A 99 -12.27 5.83 -8.43
C VAL A 99 -10.80 5.90 -8.84
N ARG A 100 -10.36 5.05 -9.76
CA ARG A 100 -8.97 5.07 -10.24
C ARG A 100 -8.61 6.39 -10.90
N PHE A 101 -9.48 6.88 -11.74
CA PHE A 101 -9.17 8.10 -12.50
C PHE A 101 -9.40 9.38 -11.69
N ALA A 102 -10.26 9.32 -10.70
CA ALA A 102 -10.52 10.47 -9.84
C ALA A 102 -9.59 10.51 -8.63
N GLY A 103 -9.09 9.38 -8.27
CA GLY A 103 -8.30 9.22 -7.08
C GLY A 103 -6.96 9.81 -7.11
#